data_9176aa90cea0dfa537eafa196a860b1f
#
_entry.id   9176aa90cea0dfa537eafa196a860b1f
#
_cell.length_a   1.000
_cell.length_b   1.000
_cell.length_c   1.000
_cell.angle_alpha   90.00
_cell.angle_beta   90.00
_cell.angle_gamma   90.00
#
_symmetry.space_group_name_H-M   'P 1'
#
loop_
_entity.id
_entity.type
_entity.pdbx_description
1 polymer ?
#
loop_
_entity_poly.entity_id
_entity_poly.type
_entity_poly.pdbx_seq_one_letter_code
_entity_poly.pdbx_strand_id
1 'polypeptide(L)' 'MVQVNVKVEYLGRKYMTNVITNPKASDEEIMELALEQVKKQWSL' A
#
# COMPACT_ATOMS: atom_id res chain seq x y z
N MET A 1 4.26 -14.50 6.43
CA MET A 1 3.92 -13.18 5.86
C MET A 1 4.69 -12.09 6.58
N VAL A 2 5.01 -11.05 5.87
CA VAL A 2 5.77 -9.94 6.43
C VAL A 2 4.98 -8.66 6.32
N GLN A 3 5.28 -7.72 7.21
CA GLN A 3 4.67 -6.40 7.21
C GLN A 3 5.63 -5.42 6.54
N VAL A 4 5.12 -4.69 5.57
CA VAL A 4 5.91 -3.72 4.81
C VAL A 4 5.25 -2.35 4.92
N ASN A 5 6.04 -1.35 5.28
CA ASN A 5 5.56 0.03 5.30
C ASN A 5 5.76 0.63 3.92
N VAL A 6 4.69 1.14 3.33
CA VAL A 6 4.73 1.68 1.98
C VAL A 6 4.20 3.10 1.98
N LYS A 7 4.90 3.98 1.28
CA LYS A 7 4.43 5.34 1.06
C LYS A 7 3.67 5.39 -0.25
N VAL A 8 2.46 5.90 -0.19
CA VAL A 8 1.61 6.02 -1.37
C VAL A 8 1.23 7.47 -1.56
N GLU A 9 1.36 7.95 -2.78
CA GLU A 9 0.90 9.29 -3.15
C GLU A 9 -0.44 9.16 -3.86
N TYR A 10 -1.46 9.76 -3.29
CA TYR A 10 -2.81 9.66 -3.81
C TYR A 10 -3.49 11.01 -3.69
N LEU A 11 -4.00 11.51 -4.81
CA LEU A 11 -4.69 12.80 -4.90
C LEU A 11 -3.85 13.95 -4.34
N GLY A 12 -2.56 13.95 -4.63
CA GLY A 12 -1.65 14.99 -4.21
C GLY A 12 -1.25 14.93 -2.75
N ARG A 13 -1.62 13.87 -2.05
CA ARG A 13 -1.26 13.68 -0.65
C ARG A 13 -0.43 12.42 -0.48
N LYS A 14 0.46 12.47 0.49
CA LYS A 14 1.31 11.32 0.80
C LYS A 14 0.72 10.57 1.98
N TYR A 15 0.49 9.29 1.78
CA TYR A 15 -0.02 8.41 2.84
C TYR A 15 0.98 7.31 3.11
N MET A 16 1.04 6.88 4.36
CA MET A 16 1.83 5.72 4.73
C MET A 16 0.88 4.62 5.19
N THR A 17 1.06 3.44 4.62
CA THR A 17 0.21 2.31 4.96
C THR A 17 1.05 1.07 5.15
N ASN A 18 0.54 0.15 5.97
CA ASN A 18 1.18 -1.12 6.22
C ASN A 18 0.53 -2.20 5.36
N VAL A 19 1.34 -2.94 4.65
CA VAL A 19 0.87 -4.03 3.81
C VAL A 19 1.41 -5.34 4.36
N ILE A 20 0.52 -6.28 4.59
CA ILE A 20 0.91 -7.62 5.01
C ILE A 20 0.87 -8.51 3.78
N THR A 21 2.02 -9.04 3.41
CA THR A 21 2.13 -9.79 2.17
C THR A 21 3.20 -10.86 2.27
N ASN A 22 3.31 -11.65 1.22
CA ASN A 22 4.31 -12.70 1.11
C ASN A 22 5.70 -12.06 0.97
N PRO A 23 6.72 -12.59 1.67
CA PRO A 23 8.08 -12.05 1.53
C PRO A 23 8.65 -12.13 0.12
N LYS A 24 8.05 -12.94 -0.73
CA LYS A 24 8.47 -13.04 -2.13
C LYS A 24 7.70 -12.12 -3.06
N ALA A 25 6.79 -11.32 -2.54
CA ALA A 25 6.02 -10.38 -3.37
C ALA A 25 6.94 -9.33 -3.97
N SER A 26 6.67 -8.97 -5.23
CA SER A 26 7.44 -7.95 -5.92
C SER A 26 7.05 -6.55 -5.42
N ASP A 27 7.92 -5.59 -5.69
CA ASP A 27 7.65 -4.20 -5.31
C ASP A 27 6.37 -3.69 -5.97
N GLU A 28 6.13 -4.07 -7.21
CA GLU A 28 4.93 -3.69 -7.92
C GLU A 28 3.68 -4.22 -7.23
N GLU A 29 3.73 -5.46 -6.82
CA GLU A 29 2.62 -6.08 -6.13
C GLU A 29 2.33 -5.39 -4.80
N ILE A 30 3.38 -5.08 -4.07
CA ILE A 30 3.26 -4.39 -2.79
C ILE A 30 2.66 -3.00 -3.00
N MET A 31 3.11 -2.29 -4.02
CA MET A 31 2.58 -0.97 -4.35
C MET A 31 1.10 -1.02 -4.69
N GLU A 32 0.69 -2.01 -5.46
CA GLU A 32 -0.72 -2.17 -5.82
C GLU A 32 -1.59 -2.43 -4.61
N LEU A 33 -1.14 -3.30 -3.73
CA LEU A 33 -1.87 -3.59 -2.51
C LEU A 33 -1.98 -2.36 -1.62
N ALA A 34 -0.89 -1.61 -1.52
CA ALA A 34 -0.88 -0.39 -0.72
C ALA A 34 -1.84 0.65 -1.29
N LEU A 35 -1.84 0.81 -2.60
CA LEU A 35 -2.72 1.76 -3.26
C LEU A 35 -4.18 1.39 -3.07
N GLU A 36 -4.49 0.12 -3.22
CA GLU A 36 -5.85 -0.36 -2.99
C GLU A 36 -6.31 -0.10 -1.57
N GLN A 37 -5.43 -0.33 -0.62
CA GLN A 37 -5.74 -0.13 0.78
C GLN A 37 -6.03 1.34 1.08
N VAL A 38 -5.23 2.23 0.52
CA VAL A 38 -5.43 3.67 0.68
C VAL A 38 -6.75 4.11 0.05
N LYS A 39 -7.04 3.60 -1.12
CA LYS A 39 -8.31 3.91 -1.79
C LYS A 39 -9.51 3.49 -0.96
N LYS A 40 -9.44 2.34 -0.35
CA LYS A 40 -10.54 1.84 0.48
C LYS A 40 -10.72 2.67 1.74
N GLN A 41 -9.62 3.11 2.32
CA GLN A 41 -9.67 3.89 3.55
C GLN A 41 -10.20 5.30 3.33
N TRP A 42 -9.84 5.90 2.22
CA TRP A 42 -10.14 7.30 1.95
C TRP A 42 -11.20 7.50 0.88
N SER A 43 -11.72 6.43 0.34
CA SER A 43 -12.81 6.48 -0.63
C SER A 43 -14.13 6.57 0.12
N LEU A 44 -14.85 7.60 -0.15
CA LEU A 44 -16.17 7.80 0.46
C LEU A 44 -17.28 7.38 -0.51
#